data_8b7ec6011cd42a085649f09f6cfefe40
#
_entry.id   8b7ec6011cd42a085649f09f6cfefe40
#
_cell.length_a   1.000
_cell.length_b   1.000
_cell.length_c   1.000
_cell.angle_alpha   90.00
_cell.angle_beta   90.00
_cell.angle_gamma   90.00
#
_symmetry.space_group_name_H-M   'P 1'
#
loop_
_entity.id
_entity.type
_entity.pdbx_description
1 polymer ?
#
loop_
_entity_poly.entity_id
_entity_poly.type
_entity_poly.pdbx_seq_one_letter_code
_entity_poly.pdbx_strand_id
1 'polypeptide(L)'
;QAEQIGGVLMQQSISRVVPLKSRMAMLARLDEQETSVDSAMHAMPAANHDPDLLPHCMHAHFGRHLSTLKWKTLIPGVQRVSAQGIEQGNLMLLKIAPGVSMPVHSHESGEMTMVLKGAYHDVQGEFGLNDVADLDSHIQHQPIAYPDRECICVLAAESKLRFHGWMARMMQPFFGI
;
A
#
# COMPACT_ATOMS: atom_id res chain seq x y z
N GLN A 1 19.66 23.32 -5.64
CA GLN A 1 21.12 23.55 -5.53
C GLN A 1 21.88 22.29 -5.09
N ALA A 2 21.42 21.53 -4.09
CA ALA A 2 22.10 20.30 -3.64
C ALA A 2 22.15 19.20 -4.71
N GLU A 3 21.09 19.02 -5.48
CA GLU A 3 21.03 18.05 -6.59
C GLU A 3 21.96 18.44 -7.76
N GLN A 4 22.09 19.75 -8.04
CA GLN A 4 23.02 20.25 -9.06
C GLN A 4 24.47 20.01 -8.66
N ILE A 5 24.82 20.18 -7.39
CA ILE A 5 26.15 19.90 -6.86
C ILE A 5 26.42 18.39 -6.93
N GLY A 6 25.46 17.55 -6.55
CA GLY A 6 25.57 16.10 -6.65
C GLY A 6 25.79 15.62 -8.08
N GLY A 7 25.08 16.19 -9.05
CA GLY A 7 25.23 15.88 -10.46
C GLY A 7 26.62 16.25 -11.02
N VAL A 8 27.15 17.40 -10.65
CA VAL A 8 28.51 17.81 -11.06
C VAL A 8 29.58 16.92 -10.45
N LEU A 9 29.45 16.52 -9.18
CA LEU A 9 30.37 15.60 -8.53
C LEU A 9 30.35 14.21 -9.16
N MET A 10 29.17 13.70 -9.56
CA MET A 10 29.04 12.44 -10.29
C MET A 10 29.68 12.48 -11.69
N GLN A 11 29.56 13.60 -12.40
CA GLN A 11 30.20 13.77 -13.72
C GLN A 11 31.73 13.84 -13.64
N GLN A 12 32.27 14.28 -12.51
CA GLN A 12 33.72 14.34 -12.27
C GLN A 12 34.30 13.04 -11.71
N SER A 13 33.47 12.08 -11.32
CA SER A 13 33.95 10.79 -10.85
C SER A 13 34.50 9.97 -12.01
N ILE A 14 35.79 9.56 -11.89
CA ILE A 14 36.44 8.64 -12.84
C ILE A 14 35.68 7.31 -12.75
N SER A 15 35.05 6.91 -13.84
CA SER A 15 34.42 5.59 -13.95
C SER A 15 35.47 4.48 -13.71
N ARG A 16 35.52 3.94 -12.51
CA ARG A 16 36.32 2.76 -12.21
C ARG A 16 35.53 1.52 -12.59
N VAL A 17 36.07 0.73 -13.50
CA VAL A 17 35.52 -0.59 -13.80
C VAL A 17 35.60 -1.44 -12.54
N VAL A 18 34.46 -1.82 -11.98
CA VAL A 18 34.41 -2.72 -10.83
C VAL A 18 34.86 -4.11 -11.27
N PRO A 19 35.89 -4.72 -10.67
CA PRO A 19 36.33 -6.06 -11.03
C PRO A 19 35.20 -7.08 -10.92
N LEU A 20 35.13 -8.00 -11.87
CA LEU A 20 34.06 -9.03 -11.90
C LEU A 20 33.95 -9.80 -10.59
N LYS A 21 35.09 -10.12 -9.94
CA LYS A 21 35.14 -10.77 -8.61
C LYS A 21 34.43 -9.96 -7.52
N SER A 22 34.58 -8.61 -7.51
CA SER A 22 33.91 -7.74 -6.53
C SER A 22 32.45 -7.66 -6.79
N ARG A 23 32.02 -7.66 -8.05
CA ARG A 23 30.61 -7.69 -8.44
C ARG A 23 29.94 -9.00 -8.02
N MET A 24 30.58 -10.13 -8.30
CA MET A 24 30.08 -11.45 -7.91
C MET A 24 30.00 -11.62 -6.39
N ALA A 25 31.02 -11.14 -5.65
CA ALA A 25 31.01 -11.17 -4.19
C ALA A 25 29.89 -10.29 -3.59
N MET A 26 29.58 -9.17 -4.22
CA MET A 26 28.47 -8.32 -3.79
C MET A 26 27.10 -8.98 -4.07
N LEU A 27 26.94 -9.59 -5.24
CA LEU A 27 25.71 -10.33 -5.57
C LEU A 27 25.49 -11.54 -4.64
N ALA A 28 26.55 -12.32 -4.36
CA ALA A 28 26.46 -13.43 -3.41
C ALA A 28 26.03 -12.99 -1.99
N ARG A 29 26.47 -11.80 -1.55
CA ARG A 29 26.05 -11.23 -0.27
C ARG A 29 24.59 -10.77 -0.26
N LEU A 30 24.03 -10.39 -1.41
CA LEU A 30 22.59 -10.09 -1.53
C LEU A 30 21.77 -11.39 -1.41
N ASP A 31 22.19 -12.45 -2.09
CA ASP A 31 21.53 -13.77 -2.00
C ASP A 31 21.58 -14.33 -0.56
N GLU A 32 22.72 -14.16 0.16
CA GLU A 32 22.82 -14.54 1.58
C GLU A 32 21.90 -13.69 2.48
N GLN A 33 21.67 -12.44 2.11
CA GLN A 33 20.82 -11.52 2.88
C GLN A 33 19.32 -11.83 2.70
N GLU A 34 18.87 -12.26 1.52
CA GLU A 34 17.48 -12.67 1.31
C GLU A 34 17.08 -13.84 2.22
N THR A 35 17.96 -14.83 2.39
CA THR A 35 17.70 -15.96 3.31
C THR A 35 17.68 -15.57 4.78
N SER A 36 18.37 -14.49 5.16
CA SER A 36 18.42 -14.00 6.55
C SER A 36 17.29 -13.01 6.87
N VAL A 37 16.80 -12.26 5.88
CA VAL A 37 15.72 -11.29 6.04
C VAL A 37 14.37 -12.01 6.27
N ASP A 38 14.12 -13.10 5.56
CA ASP A 38 12.91 -13.91 5.76
C ASP A 38 12.83 -14.47 7.19
N SER A 39 13.98 -14.91 7.76
CA SER A 39 14.01 -15.36 9.15
C SER A 39 13.93 -14.22 10.17
N ALA A 40 14.46 -13.03 9.85
CA ALA A 40 14.44 -11.86 10.75
C ALA A 40 13.09 -11.13 10.75
N MET A 41 12.40 -11.07 9.62
CA MET A 41 11.06 -10.48 9.55
C MET A 41 10.02 -11.30 10.33
N HIS A 42 10.20 -12.63 10.43
CA HIS A 42 9.34 -13.48 11.27
C HIS A 42 9.72 -13.46 12.75
N ALA A 43 10.90 -12.93 13.11
CA ALA A 43 11.44 -12.90 14.48
C ALA A 43 11.35 -11.54 15.17
N MET A 44 10.68 -10.54 14.60
CA MET A 44 10.38 -9.33 15.36
C MET A 44 9.47 -9.72 16.54
N PRO A 45 9.88 -9.47 17.79
CA PRO A 45 8.99 -9.71 18.92
C PRO A 45 7.71 -8.93 18.63
N ALA A 46 6.58 -9.61 18.74
CA ALA A 46 5.29 -8.95 18.78
C ALA A 46 5.37 -7.98 19.98
N ALA A 47 5.83 -6.76 19.74
CA ALA A 47 5.59 -5.67 20.68
C ALA A 47 4.09 -5.77 20.98
N ASN A 48 3.66 -5.57 22.21
CA ASN A 48 2.26 -5.54 22.63
C ASN A 48 1.52 -4.52 21.75
N HIS A 49 1.28 -4.90 20.50
CA HIS A 49 0.62 -4.06 19.51
C HIS A 49 -0.86 -4.25 19.75
N ASP A 50 -1.49 -3.21 20.27
CA ASP A 50 -2.94 -3.15 20.33
C ASP A 50 -3.48 -3.20 18.87
N PRO A 51 -4.15 -4.28 18.45
CA PRO A 51 -4.63 -4.43 17.08
C PRO A 51 -5.73 -3.42 16.73
N ASP A 52 -6.26 -2.70 17.70
CA ASP A 52 -7.23 -1.63 17.55
C ASP A 52 -6.59 -0.25 17.37
N LEU A 53 -5.31 -0.11 17.74
CA LEU A 53 -4.61 1.17 17.69
C LEU A 53 -4.08 1.46 16.29
N LEU A 54 -4.48 2.60 15.71
CA LEU A 54 -3.92 3.10 14.46
C LEU A 54 -2.49 3.63 14.65
N PRO A 55 -1.65 3.60 13.60
CA PRO A 55 -0.34 4.25 13.61
C PRO A 55 -0.44 5.73 14.01
N HIS A 56 0.51 6.20 14.82
CA HIS A 56 0.47 7.55 15.39
C HIS A 56 0.32 8.66 14.33
N CYS A 57 0.99 8.52 13.18
CA CYS A 57 0.90 9.47 12.07
C CYS A 57 -0.52 9.63 11.51
N MET A 58 -1.41 8.65 11.72
CA MET A 58 -2.79 8.66 11.22
C MET A 58 -3.78 9.30 12.22
N HIS A 59 -3.38 9.51 13.48
CA HIS A 59 -4.29 9.95 14.54
C HIS A 59 -4.97 11.29 14.25
N ALA A 60 -4.26 12.23 13.62
CA ALA A 60 -4.80 13.53 13.27
C ALA A 60 -5.93 13.45 12.22
N HIS A 61 -5.93 12.41 11.39
CA HIS A 61 -6.85 12.26 10.27
C HIS A 61 -8.02 11.33 10.57
N PHE A 62 -7.82 10.32 11.40
CA PHE A 62 -8.82 9.27 11.65
C PHE A 62 -9.19 9.11 13.13
N GLY A 63 -8.36 9.61 14.05
CA GLY A 63 -8.45 9.25 15.47
C GLY A 63 -7.56 8.07 15.80
N ARG A 64 -7.66 7.55 17.02
CA ARG A 64 -6.67 6.61 17.56
C ARG A 64 -7.01 5.14 17.35
N HIS A 65 -8.30 4.78 17.38
CA HIS A 65 -8.75 3.39 17.45
C HIS A 65 -9.69 3.04 16.32
N LEU A 66 -9.46 1.90 15.68
CA LEU A 66 -10.30 1.35 14.60
C LEU A 66 -11.75 1.13 15.05
N SER A 67 -11.95 0.71 16.31
CA SER A 67 -13.27 0.46 16.89
C SER A 67 -14.13 1.72 17.06
N THR A 68 -13.52 2.91 17.15
CA THR A 68 -14.24 4.18 17.29
C THR A 68 -14.61 4.82 15.94
N LEU A 69 -14.15 4.26 14.83
CA LEU A 69 -14.37 4.81 13.51
C LEU A 69 -15.82 4.65 13.03
N LYS A 70 -16.33 5.67 12.39
CA LYS A 70 -17.67 5.64 11.78
C LYS A 70 -17.58 5.12 10.35
N TRP A 71 -17.54 3.81 10.22
CA TRP A 71 -17.48 3.14 8.93
C TRP A 71 -18.77 3.37 8.12
N LYS A 72 -18.59 3.78 6.86
CA LYS A 72 -19.66 3.93 5.88
C LYS A 72 -19.57 2.82 4.84
N THR A 73 -20.66 2.11 4.61
CA THR A 73 -20.71 1.08 3.57
C THR A 73 -20.62 1.73 2.18
N LEU A 74 -19.68 1.22 1.36
CA LEU A 74 -19.56 1.55 -0.05
C LEU A 74 -20.37 0.59 -0.93
N ILE A 75 -20.09 -0.69 -0.75
CA ILE A 75 -20.79 -1.82 -1.39
C ILE A 75 -20.93 -2.92 -0.35
N PRO A 76 -21.75 -3.94 -0.58
CA PRO A 76 -21.82 -5.10 0.32
C PRO A 76 -20.45 -5.67 0.62
N GLY A 77 -20.09 -5.74 1.90
CA GLY A 77 -18.80 -6.26 2.36
C GLY A 77 -17.61 -5.27 2.28
N VAL A 78 -17.80 -4.04 1.78
CA VAL A 78 -16.75 -3.01 1.77
C VAL A 78 -17.21 -1.75 2.46
N GLN A 79 -16.41 -1.29 3.42
CA GLN A 79 -16.67 -0.08 4.18
C GLN A 79 -15.48 0.87 4.10
N ARG A 80 -15.72 2.16 4.28
CA ARG A 80 -14.66 3.19 4.30
C ARG A 80 -14.81 4.17 5.44
N VAL A 81 -13.70 4.83 5.76
CA VAL A 81 -13.63 6.07 6.53
C VAL A 81 -12.71 7.02 5.77
N SER A 82 -13.22 8.19 5.38
CA SER A 82 -12.39 9.23 4.74
C SER A 82 -11.66 10.02 5.82
N ALA A 83 -10.40 10.39 5.55
CA ALA A 83 -9.61 11.23 6.42
C ALA A 83 -10.20 12.65 6.54
N GLN A 84 -9.89 13.28 7.67
CA GLN A 84 -10.19 14.69 7.90
C GLN A 84 -8.97 15.56 7.60
N GLY A 85 -9.20 16.81 7.16
CA GLY A 85 -8.14 17.79 6.97
C GLY A 85 -7.22 17.53 5.77
N ILE A 86 -7.70 16.79 4.76
CA ILE A 86 -6.99 16.59 3.50
C ILE A 86 -7.50 17.60 2.49
N GLU A 87 -6.63 18.48 2.02
CA GLU A 87 -6.96 19.56 1.07
C GLU A 87 -6.86 19.08 -0.39
N GLN A 88 -5.94 18.17 -0.68
CA GLN A 88 -5.72 17.63 -2.02
C GLN A 88 -5.56 16.11 -1.99
N GLY A 89 -6.08 15.44 -3.02
CA GLY A 89 -6.08 14.00 -3.09
C GLY A 89 -7.12 13.34 -2.18
N ASN A 90 -6.98 12.05 -2.01
CA ASN A 90 -7.86 11.21 -1.19
C ASN A 90 -7.02 10.39 -0.23
N LEU A 91 -7.35 10.43 1.04
CA LEU A 91 -6.78 9.54 2.06
C LEU A 91 -7.95 8.88 2.78
N MET A 92 -7.97 7.55 2.82
CA MET A 92 -9.05 6.81 3.44
C MET A 92 -8.59 5.48 4.02
N LEU A 93 -9.36 4.98 4.96
CA LEU A 93 -9.34 3.59 5.38
C LEU A 93 -10.40 2.81 4.61
N LEU A 94 -10.03 1.63 4.13
CA LEU A 94 -10.94 0.63 3.59
C LEU A 94 -10.95 -0.58 4.51
N LYS A 95 -12.14 -1.16 4.69
CA LYS A 95 -12.34 -2.43 5.37
C LYS A 95 -13.10 -3.35 4.43
N ILE A 96 -12.48 -4.46 4.07
CA ILE A 96 -13.00 -5.46 3.15
C ILE A 96 -13.27 -6.73 3.95
N ALA A 97 -14.50 -7.19 3.89
CA ALA A 97 -14.91 -8.41 4.59
C ALA A 97 -14.22 -9.66 4.01
N PRO A 98 -14.09 -10.75 4.78
CA PRO A 98 -13.47 -11.97 4.32
C PRO A 98 -14.05 -12.46 2.99
N GLY A 99 -13.17 -12.81 2.03
CA GLY A 99 -13.52 -13.32 0.71
C GLY A 99 -14.20 -12.32 -0.24
N VAL A 100 -14.36 -11.07 0.18
CA VAL A 100 -14.97 -10.04 -0.67
C VAL A 100 -13.97 -9.50 -1.66
N SER A 101 -14.42 -9.36 -2.90
CA SER A 101 -13.67 -8.80 -4.02
C SER A 101 -14.11 -7.36 -4.28
N MET A 102 -13.14 -6.46 -4.45
CA MET A 102 -13.40 -5.13 -5.00
C MET A 102 -13.75 -5.25 -6.48
N PRO A 103 -14.54 -4.34 -7.05
CA PRO A 103 -14.71 -4.27 -8.50
C PRO A 103 -13.37 -4.03 -9.20
N VAL A 104 -13.23 -4.56 -10.41
CA VAL A 104 -12.05 -4.28 -11.26
C VAL A 104 -11.97 -2.78 -11.53
N HIS A 105 -10.84 -2.16 -11.23
CA HIS A 105 -10.63 -0.72 -11.38
C HIS A 105 -9.18 -0.39 -11.74
N SER A 106 -8.96 0.84 -12.12
CA SER A 106 -7.66 1.48 -12.31
C SER A 106 -7.68 2.88 -11.71
N HIS A 107 -6.56 3.55 -11.70
CA HIS A 107 -6.38 4.89 -11.15
C HIS A 107 -6.08 5.88 -12.28
N GLU A 108 -6.45 7.15 -12.11
CA GLU A 108 -6.05 8.21 -13.07
C GLU A 108 -4.60 8.66 -12.84
N SER A 109 -4.13 8.52 -11.62
CA SER A 109 -2.77 8.79 -11.15
C SER A 109 -2.33 7.68 -10.19
N GLY A 110 -1.23 7.87 -9.49
CA GLY A 110 -0.73 6.88 -8.52
C GLY A 110 -1.69 6.65 -7.36
N GLU A 111 -1.68 5.41 -6.87
CA GLU A 111 -2.29 5.00 -5.61
C GLU A 111 -1.28 4.25 -4.77
N MET A 112 -1.21 4.58 -3.49
CA MET A 112 -0.48 3.81 -2.48
C MET A 112 -1.47 3.19 -1.51
N THR A 113 -1.38 1.88 -1.33
CA THR A 113 -2.20 1.13 -0.37
C THR A 113 -1.32 0.36 0.59
N MET A 114 -1.45 0.60 1.90
CA MET A 114 -0.74 -0.15 2.95
C MET A 114 -1.72 -0.97 3.77
N VAL A 115 -1.40 -2.24 4.00
CA VAL A 115 -2.22 -3.14 4.83
C VAL A 115 -1.96 -2.89 6.31
N LEU A 116 -3.00 -2.56 7.06
CA LEU A 116 -2.97 -2.33 8.51
C LEU A 116 -3.43 -3.55 9.30
N LYS A 117 -4.26 -4.42 8.69
CA LYS A 117 -4.76 -5.65 9.30
C LYS A 117 -5.20 -6.63 8.22
N GLY A 118 -4.94 -7.91 8.44
CA GLY A 118 -5.32 -8.97 7.51
C GLY A 118 -4.44 -9.02 6.27
N ALA A 119 -5.03 -9.36 5.14
CA ALA A 119 -4.33 -9.48 3.87
C ALA A 119 -5.31 -9.45 2.70
N TYR A 120 -4.81 -9.10 1.52
CA TYR A 120 -5.50 -9.26 0.25
C TYR A 120 -4.52 -9.73 -0.82
N HIS A 121 -5.05 -10.17 -1.94
CA HIS A 121 -4.27 -10.48 -3.14
C HIS A 121 -4.93 -9.87 -4.38
N ASP A 122 -4.13 -9.62 -5.40
CA ASP A 122 -4.57 -9.21 -6.73
C ASP A 122 -3.58 -9.67 -7.82
N VAL A 123 -3.63 -9.05 -9.01
CA VAL A 123 -2.73 -9.39 -10.14
C VAL A 123 -1.26 -9.04 -9.87
N GLN A 124 -0.98 -8.17 -8.90
CA GLN A 124 0.38 -7.75 -8.54
C GLN A 124 1.01 -8.70 -7.52
N GLY A 125 0.20 -9.44 -6.77
CA GLY A 125 0.67 -10.38 -5.76
C GLY A 125 -0.19 -10.45 -4.51
N GLU A 126 0.42 -10.89 -3.44
CA GLU A 126 -0.17 -11.00 -2.11
C GLU A 126 0.36 -9.89 -1.21
N PHE A 127 -0.53 -9.24 -0.46
CA PHE A 127 -0.20 -8.13 0.44
C PHE A 127 -0.72 -8.45 1.84
N GLY A 128 0.20 -8.57 2.78
CA GLY A 128 -0.07 -8.81 4.19
C GLY A 128 0.19 -7.57 5.06
N LEU A 129 0.15 -7.74 6.36
CA LEU A 129 0.35 -6.66 7.33
C LEU A 129 1.67 -5.90 7.07
N ASN A 130 1.57 -4.57 6.96
CA ASN A 130 2.65 -3.62 6.66
C ASN A 130 3.17 -3.65 5.21
N ASP A 131 2.64 -4.51 4.34
CA ASP A 131 2.97 -4.44 2.92
C ASP A 131 2.34 -3.20 2.27
N VAL A 132 3.06 -2.65 1.29
CA VAL A 132 2.64 -1.48 0.53
C VAL A 132 2.54 -1.85 -0.95
N ALA A 133 1.37 -1.65 -1.54
CA ALA A 133 1.20 -1.62 -2.98
C ALA A 133 1.35 -0.19 -3.47
N ASP A 134 2.22 0.03 -4.47
CA ASP A 134 2.40 1.29 -5.17
C ASP A 134 1.98 1.08 -6.63
N LEU A 135 0.85 1.65 -7.00
CA LEU A 135 0.18 1.40 -8.27
C LEU A 135 0.16 2.65 -9.12
N ASP A 136 0.62 2.52 -10.35
CA ASP A 136 0.51 3.59 -11.34
C ASP A 136 -0.83 3.54 -12.12
N SER A 137 -1.05 4.54 -12.96
CA SER A 137 -2.29 4.67 -13.75
C SER A 137 -2.50 3.59 -14.82
N HIS A 138 -1.49 2.79 -15.13
CA HIS A 138 -1.57 1.74 -16.15
C HIS A 138 -2.04 0.40 -15.57
N ILE A 139 -2.00 0.27 -14.25
CA ILE A 139 -2.36 -0.97 -13.57
C ILE A 139 -3.87 -1.04 -13.39
N GLN A 140 -4.43 -2.13 -13.89
CA GLN A 140 -5.81 -2.51 -13.64
C GLN A 140 -5.81 -3.70 -12.69
N HIS A 141 -6.48 -3.59 -11.56
CA HIS A 141 -6.45 -4.62 -10.54
C HIS A 141 -7.81 -4.87 -9.89
N GLN A 142 -7.89 -5.95 -9.15
CA GLN A 142 -9.07 -6.38 -8.41
C GLN A 142 -8.63 -6.98 -7.07
N PRO A 143 -8.50 -6.16 -6.02
CA PRO A 143 -8.16 -6.67 -4.69
C PRO A 143 -9.25 -7.60 -4.15
N ILE A 144 -8.82 -8.74 -3.60
CA ILE A 144 -9.67 -9.75 -3.00
C ILE A 144 -9.14 -10.05 -1.60
N ALA A 145 -9.93 -9.80 -0.57
CA ALA A 145 -9.55 -10.16 0.80
C ALA A 145 -9.52 -11.68 0.98
N TYR A 146 -8.60 -12.18 1.80
CA TYR A 146 -8.55 -13.61 2.11
C TYR A 146 -9.85 -14.09 2.77
N PRO A 147 -10.27 -15.34 2.54
CA PRO A 147 -11.57 -15.84 2.98
C PRO A 147 -11.68 -16.04 4.49
N ASP A 148 -10.57 -16.11 5.19
CA ASP A 148 -10.47 -16.39 6.62
C ASP A 148 -10.40 -15.15 7.51
N ARG A 149 -10.18 -13.96 6.91
CA ARG A 149 -9.98 -12.71 7.67
C ARG A 149 -10.39 -11.46 6.90
N GLU A 150 -10.82 -10.42 7.64
CA GLU A 150 -11.02 -9.10 7.05
C GLU A 150 -9.68 -8.47 6.67
N CYS A 151 -9.69 -7.60 5.64
CA CYS A 151 -8.56 -6.75 5.31
C CYS A 151 -8.90 -5.30 5.64
N ILE A 152 -8.04 -4.64 6.42
CA ILE A 152 -8.10 -3.19 6.65
C ILE A 152 -6.83 -2.57 6.08
N CYS A 153 -6.98 -1.62 5.17
CA CYS A 153 -5.87 -0.90 4.58
C CYS A 153 -6.10 0.62 4.61
N VAL A 154 -5.01 1.36 4.60
CA VAL A 154 -5.01 2.80 4.30
C VAL A 154 -4.65 2.99 2.86
N LEU A 155 -5.42 3.83 2.19
CA LEU A 155 -5.27 4.14 0.77
C LEU A 155 -5.06 5.64 0.61
N ALA A 156 -4.02 6.01 -0.13
CA ALA A 156 -3.73 7.37 -0.55
C ALA A 156 -3.71 7.44 -2.08
N ALA A 157 -4.54 8.30 -2.67
CA ALA A 157 -4.62 8.49 -4.11
C ALA A 157 -4.72 9.97 -4.45
N GLU A 158 -4.04 10.40 -5.51
CA GLU A 158 -4.10 11.79 -5.98
C GLU A 158 -5.40 12.09 -6.72
N SER A 159 -5.99 11.09 -7.35
CA SER A 159 -7.17 11.23 -8.20
C SER A 159 -8.23 10.17 -7.92
N LYS A 160 -9.30 10.24 -8.71
CA LYS A 160 -10.46 9.35 -8.57
C LYS A 160 -10.18 7.97 -9.16
N LEU A 161 -10.86 6.97 -8.60
CA LEU A 161 -10.92 5.61 -9.14
C LEU A 161 -11.69 5.59 -10.48
N ARG A 162 -11.18 4.80 -11.42
CA ARG A 162 -11.88 4.49 -12.67
C ARG A 162 -12.33 3.04 -12.66
N PHE A 163 -13.63 2.83 -12.51
CA PHE A 163 -14.21 1.49 -12.55
C PHE A 163 -14.36 0.99 -14.00
N HIS A 164 -13.97 -0.26 -14.22
CA HIS A 164 -14.12 -0.94 -15.48
C HIS A 164 -15.38 -1.84 -15.46
N GLY A 165 -16.16 -1.78 -16.56
CA GLY A 165 -17.44 -2.46 -16.67
C GLY A 165 -18.64 -1.57 -16.38
N TRP A 166 -19.74 -1.82 -17.11
CA TRP A 166 -20.92 -0.96 -17.08
C TRP A 166 -21.61 -0.92 -15.70
N MET A 167 -21.68 -2.06 -14.99
CA MET A 167 -22.27 -2.12 -13.64
C MET A 167 -21.42 -1.36 -12.62
N ALA A 168 -20.11 -1.53 -12.66
CA ALA A 168 -19.20 -0.84 -11.75
C ALA A 168 -19.19 0.68 -12.01
N ARG A 169 -19.33 1.13 -13.25
CA ARG A 169 -19.47 2.56 -13.60
C ARG A 169 -20.76 3.17 -13.07
N MET A 170 -21.85 2.42 -13.01
CA MET A 170 -23.08 2.91 -12.38
C MET A 170 -22.91 3.15 -10.86
N MET A 171 -21.99 2.46 -10.23
CA MET A 171 -21.69 2.62 -8.78
C MET A 171 -20.69 3.74 -8.50
N GLN A 172 -19.99 4.25 -9.51
CA GLN A 172 -18.96 5.29 -9.37
C GLN A 172 -19.41 6.52 -8.54
N PRO A 173 -20.65 7.07 -8.69
CA PRO A 173 -21.09 8.18 -7.87
C PRO A 173 -21.16 7.89 -6.37
N PHE A 174 -21.35 6.63 -5.99
CA PHE A 174 -21.46 6.23 -4.58
C PHE A 174 -20.09 6.13 -3.89
N PHE A 175 -19.02 5.96 -4.64
CA PHE A 175 -17.68 5.92 -4.08
C PHE A 175 -17.20 7.31 -3.65
N GLY A 176 -17.74 8.40 -4.24
CA GLY A 176 -17.43 9.77 -3.83
C GLY A 176 -15.93 10.10 -3.86
N ILE A 177 -15.21 9.42 -4.72
CA ILE A 177 -13.78 9.51 -4.93
C ILE A 177 -13.51 9.83 -6.38
#